data_ce5158265ddf3b1d526bf38f81a893a3
#
_entry.id   ce5158265ddf3b1d526bf38f81a893a3
#
_cell.length_a   1.000
_cell.length_b   1.000
_cell.length_c   1.000
_cell.angle_alpha   90.00
_cell.angle_beta   90.00
_cell.angle_gamma   90.00
#
_symmetry.space_group_name_H-M   'P 1'
#
loop_
_entity.id
_entity.type
_entity.pdbx_description
1 polymer ?
#
loop_
_entity_poly.entity_id
_entity_poly.type
_entity_poly.pdbx_seq_one_letter_code
_entity_poly.pdbx_strand_id
1 'polypeptide(L)'
;MKNQDLFRQSTVMALGTILSRIAGFIRSVLTVAVLGTALLADSFNVANTMPNIIYNLMVGGALTAIFVPQLVKSKSDPDGGLDFASRLVTTISLILGAIVVIGVIFAPALVKVYAPEFSQPGFEHIYDLTLAMMRICLPQIFFLGLFTMLGQVANSRGSFAPMMWAPIANNLVGIALLGYFLALVPKFTAETITNSQIAILGWGTTAGVIVQALLVIPAVKKTGFQLKIRFGLKGLGKSFSLAGWTLVYVLISQIGYLVTVSVATSAAVRSAKAGITTGVGITPFQNSYYVMMLPYGIVTISLITALLPHISELAIKKDRKGVKDELVRAIRMVGVITVPSGMAFFLLGPLMTSTIFLGIPYEDGLYMGYVLSALGVGLVTFSINLILLRGFNAFEDTKTQVPSIILINVISITLSYIFLQTLDPKWVTVGLGAAFSISYVIGLPYTLHLLKRHTGELHIREFLGQHLKLILASFIAMFPLFLIAQFWQGINETSPLIIRVLELVVFIVLGAIGYFVLAQRMKVAEIGVLMEYLPGLKGLSRKAKKDK
;
A
#
# COMPACT_ATOMS: atom_id res chain seq x y z
N MET A 1 13.29 0.21 30.65
CA MET A 1 13.98 -0.48 29.55
C MET A 1 15.26 0.27 29.24
N LYS A 2 16.43 -0.42 29.17
CA LYS A 2 17.69 0.22 28.79
C LYS A 2 17.61 0.64 27.31
N ASN A 3 18.18 1.79 26.93
CA ASN A 3 18.17 2.32 25.55
C ASN A 3 18.62 1.28 24.50
N GLN A 4 19.50 0.36 24.87
CA GLN A 4 19.96 -0.73 24.01
C GLN A 4 18.86 -1.75 23.67
N ASP A 5 17.93 -2.05 24.58
CA ASP A 5 16.83 -3.00 24.33
C ASP A 5 15.78 -2.38 23.39
N LEU A 6 15.52 -1.09 23.51
CA LEU A 6 14.65 -0.33 22.60
C LEU A 6 15.22 -0.29 21.18
N PHE A 7 16.51 0.00 21.05
CA PHE A 7 17.18 0.02 19.74
C PHE A 7 17.16 -1.35 19.07
N ARG A 8 17.47 -2.41 19.82
CA ARG A 8 17.43 -3.79 19.32
C ARG A 8 16.03 -4.20 18.85
N GLN A 9 14.99 -3.89 19.64
CA GLN A 9 13.60 -4.18 19.25
C GLN A 9 13.19 -3.40 18.00
N SER A 10 13.51 -2.12 17.90
CA SER A 10 13.23 -1.30 16.72
C SER A 10 13.90 -1.85 15.46
N THR A 11 15.16 -2.31 15.57
CA THR A 11 15.89 -2.91 14.45
C THR A 11 15.25 -4.23 14.00
N VAL A 12 14.85 -5.10 14.93
CA VAL A 12 14.16 -6.36 14.62
C VAL A 12 12.81 -6.10 13.95
N MET A 13 12.07 -5.10 14.40
CA MET A 13 10.79 -4.71 13.77
C MET A 13 11.00 -4.16 12.36
N ALA A 14 11.99 -3.30 12.16
CA ALA A 14 12.32 -2.72 10.85
C ALA A 14 12.72 -3.82 9.85
N LEU A 15 13.59 -4.73 10.25
CA LEU A 15 13.99 -5.89 9.43
C LEU A 15 12.80 -6.77 9.06
N GLY A 16 11.94 -7.12 10.02
CA GLY A 16 10.73 -7.89 9.76
C GLY A 16 9.81 -7.21 8.77
N THR A 17 9.64 -5.89 8.89
CA THR A 17 8.82 -5.10 7.96
C THR A 17 9.41 -5.10 6.55
N ILE A 18 10.73 -4.89 6.40
CA ILE A 18 11.41 -4.88 5.09
C ILE A 18 11.31 -6.25 4.43
N LEU A 19 11.64 -7.33 5.16
CA LEU A 19 11.57 -8.70 4.64
C LEU A 19 10.15 -9.08 4.24
N SER A 20 9.14 -8.69 5.04
CA SER A 20 7.73 -8.92 4.71
C SER A 20 7.31 -8.20 3.42
N ARG A 21 7.79 -6.98 3.19
CA ARG A 21 7.51 -6.22 1.96
C ARG A 21 8.17 -6.83 0.74
N ILE A 22 9.43 -7.25 0.87
CA ILE A 22 10.17 -7.94 -0.21
C ILE A 22 9.46 -9.27 -0.56
N ALA A 23 9.14 -10.09 0.43
CA ALA A 23 8.43 -11.34 0.21
C ALA A 23 7.03 -11.11 -0.41
N GLY A 24 6.31 -10.08 0.03
CA GLY A 24 5.02 -9.69 -0.55
C GLY A 24 5.14 -9.23 -2.00
N PHE A 25 6.19 -8.50 -2.33
CA PHE A 25 6.47 -8.08 -3.70
C PHE A 25 6.82 -9.27 -4.61
N ILE A 26 7.69 -10.18 -4.16
CA ILE A 26 8.00 -11.43 -4.88
C ILE A 26 6.72 -12.24 -5.14
N ARG A 27 5.86 -12.40 -4.11
CA ARG A 27 4.56 -13.06 -4.26
C ARG A 27 3.69 -12.37 -5.33
N SER A 28 3.67 -11.03 -5.37
CA SER A 28 2.91 -10.26 -6.39
C SER A 28 3.42 -10.55 -7.80
N VAL A 29 4.74 -10.54 -8.01
CA VAL A 29 5.36 -10.89 -9.30
C VAL A 29 5.00 -12.32 -9.71
N LEU A 30 5.11 -13.29 -8.80
CA LEU A 30 4.74 -14.68 -9.08
C LEU A 30 3.24 -14.85 -9.35
N THR A 31 2.37 -14.08 -8.69
CA THR A 31 0.93 -14.10 -8.94
C THR A 31 0.64 -13.70 -10.39
N VAL A 32 1.27 -12.63 -10.87
CA VAL A 32 1.15 -12.17 -12.25
C VAL A 32 1.74 -13.20 -13.22
N ALA A 33 2.87 -13.82 -12.88
CA ALA A 33 3.50 -14.85 -13.72
C ALA A 33 2.62 -16.11 -13.88
N VAL A 34 1.84 -16.47 -12.85
CA VAL A 34 0.93 -17.65 -12.87
C VAL A 34 -0.42 -17.32 -13.51
N LEU A 35 -1.03 -16.21 -13.12
CA LEU A 35 -2.42 -15.88 -13.49
C LEU A 35 -2.50 -14.94 -14.71
N GLY A 36 -1.40 -14.35 -15.13
CA GLY A 36 -1.38 -13.30 -16.16
C GLY A 36 -1.86 -11.95 -15.62
N THR A 37 -2.34 -11.11 -16.54
CA THR A 37 -2.78 -9.73 -16.30
C THR A 37 -4.22 -9.48 -16.69
N ALA A 38 -4.91 -10.50 -17.27
CA ALA A 38 -6.27 -10.42 -17.78
C ALA A 38 -7.33 -10.91 -16.77
N LEU A 39 -8.51 -11.29 -17.27
CA LEU A 39 -9.72 -11.63 -16.51
C LEU A 39 -9.52 -12.68 -15.41
N LEU A 40 -8.63 -13.68 -15.61
CA LEU A 40 -8.32 -14.68 -14.59
C LEU A 40 -7.67 -14.04 -13.35
N ALA A 41 -6.65 -13.23 -13.59
CA ALA A 41 -5.96 -12.51 -12.52
C ALA A 41 -6.89 -11.48 -11.85
N ASP A 42 -7.75 -10.82 -12.64
CA ASP A 42 -8.75 -9.88 -12.12
C ASP A 42 -9.76 -10.60 -11.23
N SER A 43 -10.24 -11.79 -11.61
CA SER A 43 -11.12 -12.64 -10.79
C SER A 43 -10.50 -12.97 -9.43
N PHE A 44 -9.21 -13.34 -9.43
CA PHE A 44 -8.47 -13.61 -8.22
C PHE A 44 -8.28 -12.36 -7.35
N ASN A 45 -7.96 -11.21 -7.96
CA ASN A 45 -7.80 -9.95 -7.25
C ASN A 45 -9.13 -9.45 -6.67
N VAL A 46 -10.23 -9.54 -7.40
CA VAL A 46 -11.58 -9.22 -6.89
C VAL A 46 -11.94 -10.09 -5.69
N ALA A 47 -11.68 -11.40 -5.77
CA ALA A 47 -11.94 -12.34 -4.67
C ALA A 47 -11.15 -12.01 -3.40
N ASN A 48 -9.90 -11.53 -3.53
CA ASN A 48 -9.06 -11.15 -2.40
C ASN A 48 -9.27 -9.70 -1.94
N THR A 49 -10.03 -8.88 -2.65
CA THR A 49 -10.27 -7.47 -2.31
C THR A 49 -11.04 -7.33 -1.00
N MET A 50 -12.15 -8.07 -0.82
CA MET A 50 -12.98 -7.98 0.39
C MET A 50 -12.23 -8.31 1.68
N PRO A 51 -11.49 -9.43 1.79
CA PRO A 51 -10.67 -9.71 2.97
C PRO A 51 -9.71 -8.57 3.30
N ASN A 52 -9.06 -7.99 2.30
CA ASN A 52 -8.13 -6.89 2.48
C ASN A 52 -8.80 -5.58 2.92
N ILE A 53 -9.99 -5.26 2.40
CA ILE A 53 -10.78 -4.10 2.83
C ILE A 53 -11.13 -4.21 4.31
N ILE A 54 -11.67 -5.33 4.74
CA ILE A 54 -12.03 -5.55 6.15
C ILE A 54 -10.79 -5.48 7.04
N TYR A 55 -9.67 -6.08 6.59
CA TYR A 55 -8.40 -5.98 7.30
C TYR A 55 -7.94 -4.52 7.45
N ASN A 56 -8.01 -3.72 6.38
CA ASN A 56 -7.64 -2.30 6.42
C ASN A 56 -8.54 -1.48 7.34
N LEU A 57 -9.85 -1.76 7.36
CA LEU A 57 -10.79 -1.15 8.30
C LEU A 57 -10.43 -1.49 9.74
N MET A 58 -10.03 -2.71 10.01
CA MET A 58 -9.64 -3.15 11.35
C MET A 58 -8.30 -2.57 11.79
N VAL A 59 -7.27 -2.64 10.95
CA VAL A 59 -5.91 -2.19 11.27
C VAL A 59 -5.80 -0.67 11.21
N GLY A 60 -6.38 -0.06 10.19
CA GLY A 60 -6.22 1.37 9.89
C GLY A 60 -7.00 2.31 10.79
N GLY A 61 -8.05 1.87 11.45
CA GLY A 61 -8.93 2.79 12.16
C GLY A 61 -9.39 2.33 13.53
N ALA A 62 -10.29 1.36 13.55
CA ALA A 62 -11.04 1.04 14.75
C ALA A 62 -10.22 0.32 15.81
N LEU A 63 -9.46 -0.70 15.42
CA LEU A 63 -8.81 -1.58 16.38
C LEU A 63 -7.58 -0.96 17.04
N THR A 64 -6.73 -0.30 16.26
CA THR A 64 -5.49 0.26 16.80
C THR A 64 -5.74 1.50 17.66
N ALA A 65 -6.62 2.39 17.21
CA ALA A 65 -6.92 3.62 17.96
C ALA A 65 -7.80 3.40 19.19
N ILE A 66 -8.71 2.41 19.13
CA ILE A 66 -9.67 2.14 20.20
C ILE A 66 -9.10 1.19 21.25
N PHE A 67 -8.55 0.06 20.81
CA PHE A 67 -8.32 -1.06 21.71
C PHE A 67 -6.94 -1.07 22.33
N VAL A 68 -5.90 -0.53 21.65
CA VAL A 68 -4.55 -0.50 22.24
C VAL A 68 -4.50 0.32 23.54
N PRO A 69 -5.03 1.54 23.62
CA PRO A 69 -5.04 2.28 24.87
C PRO A 69 -5.79 1.55 25.99
N GLN A 70 -6.89 0.88 25.66
CA GLN A 70 -7.67 0.14 26.65
C GLN A 70 -6.99 -1.15 27.10
N LEU A 71 -6.35 -1.89 26.17
CA LEU A 71 -5.54 -3.04 26.51
C LEU A 71 -4.36 -2.66 27.40
N VAL A 72 -3.78 -1.46 27.20
CA VAL A 72 -2.72 -0.95 28.08
C VAL A 72 -3.29 -0.55 29.44
N LYS A 73 -4.44 0.13 29.48
CA LYS A 73 -5.10 0.54 30.71
C LYS A 73 -5.55 -0.67 31.55
N SER A 74 -6.14 -1.69 30.93
CA SER A 74 -6.63 -2.88 31.62
C SER A 74 -5.51 -3.69 32.30
N LYS A 75 -4.24 -3.48 31.95
CA LYS A 75 -3.12 -4.12 32.68
C LYS A 75 -3.07 -3.74 34.16
N SER A 76 -3.63 -2.61 34.54
CA SER A 76 -3.73 -2.18 35.94
C SER A 76 -4.85 -2.87 36.70
N ASP A 77 -5.69 -3.66 36.02
CA ASP A 77 -6.74 -4.45 36.65
C ASP A 77 -6.11 -5.62 37.47
N PRO A 78 -6.79 -6.11 38.50
CA PRO A 78 -6.28 -7.17 39.39
C PRO A 78 -5.85 -8.46 38.66
N ASP A 79 -6.45 -8.74 37.50
CA ASP A 79 -6.15 -9.90 36.65
C ASP A 79 -5.12 -9.59 35.56
N GLY A 80 -4.47 -8.41 35.59
CA GLY A 80 -3.53 -7.98 34.54
C GLY A 80 -4.16 -7.80 33.17
N GLY A 81 -5.46 -7.49 33.11
CA GLY A 81 -6.23 -7.25 31.90
C GLY A 81 -6.56 -8.52 31.09
N LEU A 82 -6.47 -9.69 31.71
CA LEU A 82 -6.78 -10.97 31.05
C LEU A 82 -8.26 -11.08 30.67
N ASP A 83 -9.16 -10.66 31.57
CA ASP A 83 -10.61 -10.69 31.33
C ASP A 83 -11.02 -9.75 30.18
N PHE A 84 -10.56 -8.50 30.23
CA PHE A 84 -10.86 -7.52 29.17
C PHE A 84 -10.35 -7.99 27.81
N ALA A 85 -9.08 -8.41 27.72
CA ALA A 85 -8.49 -8.89 26.46
C ALA A 85 -9.19 -10.14 25.93
N SER A 86 -9.57 -11.09 26.81
CA SER A 86 -10.32 -12.30 26.42
C SER A 86 -11.72 -11.97 25.90
N ARG A 87 -12.46 -11.08 26.54
CA ARG A 87 -13.77 -10.60 26.05
C ARG A 87 -13.64 -9.91 24.71
N LEU A 88 -12.63 -9.05 24.56
CA LEU A 88 -12.39 -8.33 23.31
C LEU A 88 -12.12 -9.29 22.16
N VAL A 89 -11.16 -10.23 22.33
CA VAL A 89 -10.82 -11.22 21.29
C VAL A 89 -12.03 -12.10 20.97
N THR A 90 -12.75 -12.58 21.97
CA THR A 90 -13.96 -13.41 21.77
C THR A 90 -15.04 -12.66 20.99
N THR A 91 -15.39 -11.45 21.42
CA THR A 91 -16.45 -10.66 20.79
C THR A 91 -16.11 -10.31 19.34
N ILE A 92 -14.87 -9.84 19.08
CA ILE A 92 -14.44 -9.51 17.73
C ILE A 92 -14.40 -10.76 16.85
N SER A 93 -13.91 -11.91 17.36
CA SER A 93 -13.91 -13.16 16.61
C SER A 93 -15.31 -13.60 16.22
N LEU A 94 -16.31 -13.45 17.09
CA LEU A 94 -17.72 -13.75 16.78
C LEU A 94 -18.28 -12.81 15.70
N ILE A 95 -18.01 -11.51 15.82
CA ILE A 95 -18.43 -10.51 14.81
C ILE A 95 -17.80 -10.86 13.45
N LEU A 96 -16.50 -11.17 13.41
CA LEU A 96 -15.81 -11.56 12.19
C LEU A 96 -16.35 -12.86 11.60
N GLY A 97 -16.61 -13.86 12.46
CA GLY A 97 -17.25 -15.10 12.03
C GLY A 97 -18.62 -14.85 11.40
N ALA A 98 -19.44 -13.99 12.01
CA ALA A 98 -20.71 -13.59 11.44
C ALA A 98 -20.54 -12.83 10.10
N ILE A 99 -19.57 -11.92 10.00
CA ILE A 99 -19.24 -11.22 8.75
C ILE A 99 -18.82 -12.20 7.65
N VAL A 100 -18.04 -13.22 7.97
CA VAL A 100 -17.65 -14.27 7.01
C VAL A 100 -18.87 -15.03 6.52
N VAL A 101 -19.73 -15.51 7.43
CA VAL A 101 -20.95 -16.26 7.07
C VAL A 101 -21.87 -15.41 6.18
N ILE A 102 -22.14 -14.17 6.60
CA ILE A 102 -22.94 -13.22 5.81
C ILE A 102 -22.28 -12.96 4.45
N GLY A 103 -20.96 -12.71 4.44
CA GLY A 103 -20.20 -12.47 3.21
C GLY A 103 -20.28 -13.64 2.23
N VAL A 104 -20.15 -14.89 2.70
CA VAL A 104 -20.25 -16.09 1.86
C VAL A 104 -21.66 -16.26 1.28
N ILE A 105 -22.70 -15.97 2.07
CA ILE A 105 -24.10 -16.00 1.61
C ILE A 105 -24.34 -14.91 0.55
N PHE A 106 -23.86 -13.69 0.80
CA PHE A 106 -24.02 -12.54 -0.09
C PHE A 106 -22.88 -12.39 -1.12
N ALA A 107 -21.97 -13.37 -1.26
CA ALA A 107 -20.91 -13.34 -2.24
C ALA A 107 -21.38 -13.03 -3.68
N PRO A 108 -22.52 -13.54 -4.17
CA PRO A 108 -23.05 -13.15 -5.48
C PRO A 108 -23.30 -11.64 -5.63
N ALA A 109 -23.84 -11.01 -4.59
CA ALA A 109 -24.05 -9.56 -4.59
C ALA A 109 -22.72 -8.78 -4.53
N LEU A 110 -21.75 -9.28 -3.77
CA LEU A 110 -20.42 -8.68 -3.68
C LEU A 110 -19.72 -8.70 -5.04
N VAL A 111 -19.75 -9.84 -5.76
CA VAL A 111 -19.17 -9.90 -7.12
C VAL A 111 -19.82 -8.87 -8.03
N LYS A 112 -21.15 -8.74 -8.02
CA LYS A 112 -21.87 -7.75 -8.83
C LYS A 112 -21.50 -6.30 -8.49
N VAL A 113 -21.16 -6.01 -7.24
CA VAL A 113 -20.76 -4.67 -6.81
C VAL A 113 -19.31 -4.37 -7.23
N TYR A 114 -18.39 -5.34 -7.10
CA TYR A 114 -16.98 -5.16 -7.41
C TYR A 114 -16.65 -5.34 -8.89
N ALA A 115 -17.40 -6.18 -9.58
CA ALA A 115 -17.19 -6.53 -10.98
C ALA A 115 -18.55 -6.65 -11.70
N PRO A 116 -19.29 -5.52 -11.85
CA PRO A 116 -20.66 -5.55 -12.37
C PRO A 116 -20.75 -6.15 -13.77
N GLU A 117 -19.78 -5.89 -14.63
CA GLU A 117 -19.77 -6.37 -16.00
C GLU A 117 -19.40 -7.85 -16.15
N PHE A 118 -18.89 -8.52 -15.10
CA PHE A 118 -18.69 -9.98 -15.12
C PHE A 118 -20.01 -10.76 -15.19
N SER A 119 -21.14 -10.13 -14.81
CA SER A 119 -22.49 -10.72 -14.92
C SER A 119 -23.13 -10.53 -16.30
N GLN A 120 -22.45 -9.95 -17.28
CA GLN A 120 -22.98 -9.74 -18.62
C GLN A 120 -22.94 -11.04 -19.44
N PRO A 121 -23.85 -11.17 -20.45
CA PRO A 121 -23.81 -12.30 -21.38
C PRO A 121 -22.45 -12.51 -22.02
N GLY A 122 -21.98 -13.77 -22.01
CA GLY A 122 -20.66 -14.17 -22.49
C GLY A 122 -19.53 -14.12 -21.46
N PHE A 123 -19.79 -13.64 -20.24
CA PHE A 123 -18.82 -13.60 -19.13
C PHE A 123 -19.29 -14.40 -17.90
N GLU A 124 -20.34 -15.22 -18.03
CA GLU A 124 -20.89 -16.02 -16.95
C GLU A 124 -19.83 -16.91 -16.31
N HIS A 125 -18.92 -17.48 -17.12
CA HIS A 125 -17.83 -18.30 -16.62
C HIS A 125 -16.85 -17.49 -15.73
N ILE A 126 -16.55 -16.24 -16.08
CA ILE A 126 -15.70 -15.33 -15.28
C ILE A 126 -16.40 -14.97 -13.98
N TYR A 127 -17.72 -14.75 -14.02
CA TYR A 127 -18.53 -14.51 -12.83
C TYR A 127 -18.48 -15.72 -11.87
N ASP A 128 -18.73 -16.93 -12.39
CA ASP A 128 -18.73 -18.16 -11.59
C ASP A 128 -17.35 -18.46 -11.00
N LEU A 129 -16.30 -18.27 -11.79
CA LEU A 129 -14.89 -18.34 -11.34
C LEU A 129 -14.62 -17.38 -10.18
N THR A 130 -15.00 -16.11 -10.36
CA THR A 130 -14.80 -15.06 -9.33
C THR A 130 -15.60 -15.39 -8.07
N LEU A 131 -16.83 -15.85 -8.21
CA LEU A 131 -17.70 -16.25 -7.11
C LEU A 131 -17.12 -17.43 -6.32
N ALA A 132 -16.63 -18.45 -7.02
CA ALA A 132 -15.99 -19.61 -6.41
C ALA A 132 -14.75 -19.20 -5.60
N MET A 133 -13.85 -18.41 -6.20
CA MET A 133 -12.66 -17.90 -5.53
C MET A 133 -13.04 -17.00 -4.34
N MET A 134 -14.03 -16.12 -4.48
CA MET A 134 -14.46 -15.20 -3.41
C MET A 134 -14.98 -15.97 -2.19
N ARG A 135 -15.79 -17.00 -2.38
CA ARG A 135 -16.30 -17.83 -1.27
C ARG A 135 -15.17 -18.50 -0.49
N ILE A 136 -14.10 -18.92 -1.16
CA ILE A 136 -12.94 -19.55 -0.54
C ILE A 136 -12.03 -18.51 0.15
N CYS A 137 -11.97 -17.28 -0.38
CA CYS A 137 -11.13 -16.22 0.18
C CYS A 137 -11.78 -15.47 1.34
N LEU A 138 -13.13 -15.37 1.40
CA LEU A 138 -13.84 -14.66 2.47
C LEU A 138 -13.49 -15.12 3.90
N PRO A 139 -13.22 -16.41 4.20
CA PRO A 139 -12.75 -16.85 5.51
C PRO A 139 -11.45 -16.17 5.97
N GLN A 140 -10.63 -15.62 5.06
CA GLN A 140 -9.44 -14.85 5.42
C GLN A 140 -9.77 -13.66 6.33
N ILE A 141 -10.98 -13.08 6.23
CA ILE A 141 -11.46 -11.99 7.10
C ILE A 141 -11.32 -12.37 8.58
N PHE A 142 -11.77 -13.57 8.93
CA PHE A 142 -11.68 -14.07 10.30
C PHE A 142 -10.23 -14.17 10.77
N PHE A 143 -9.37 -14.80 9.98
CA PHE A 143 -7.99 -15.04 10.37
C PHE A 143 -7.12 -13.76 10.35
N LEU A 144 -7.35 -12.83 9.41
CA LEU A 144 -6.69 -11.52 9.40
C LEU A 144 -7.09 -10.69 10.63
N GLY A 145 -8.37 -10.72 10.99
CA GLY A 145 -8.84 -10.06 12.20
C GLY A 145 -8.30 -10.70 13.47
N LEU A 146 -8.29 -12.02 13.56
CA LEU A 146 -7.70 -12.76 14.68
C LEU A 146 -6.20 -12.43 14.82
N PHE A 147 -5.45 -12.44 13.71
CA PHE A 147 -4.04 -12.02 13.67
C PHE A 147 -3.87 -10.61 14.24
N THR A 148 -4.70 -9.67 13.79
CA THR A 148 -4.62 -8.27 14.24
C THR A 148 -4.91 -8.16 15.73
N MET A 149 -5.96 -8.81 16.21
CA MET A 149 -6.35 -8.76 17.63
C MET A 149 -5.28 -9.36 18.54
N LEU A 150 -4.82 -10.55 18.22
CA LEU A 150 -3.75 -11.22 18.98
C LEU A 150 -2.45 -10.42 18.94
N GLY A 151 -2.14 -9.82 17.79
CA GLY A 151 -1.00 -8.94 17.63
C GLY A 151 -1.09 -7.70 18.52
N GLN A 152 -2.25 -7.06 18.63
CA GLN A 152 -2.43 -5.91 19.53
C GLN A 152 -2.36 -6.32 21.02
N VAL A 153 -2.86 -7.50 21.38
CA VAL A 153 -2.67 -8.05 22.72
C VAL A 153 -1.17 -8.25 23.01
N ALA A 154 -0.41 -8.83 22.09
CA ALA A 154 1.04 -8.98 22.22
C ALA A 154 1.76 -7.63 22.34
N ASN A 155 1.44 -6.69 21.46
CA ASN A 155 2.01 -5.33 21.44
C ASN A 155 1.74 -4.60 22.78
N SER A 156 0.51 -4.65 23.28
CA SER A 156 0.16 -4.03 24.55
C SER A 156 1.00 -4.60 25.69
N ARG A 157 1.49 -5.82 25.59
CA ARG A 157 2.35 -6.52 26.58
C ARG A 157 3.85 -6.43 26.26
N GLY A 158 4.25 -5.59 25.29
CA GLY A 158 5.65 -5.33 24.95
C GLY A 158 6.27 -6.32 23.96
N SER A 159 5.47 -7.20 23.34
CA SER A 159 5.92 -8.14 22.31
C SER A 159 5.51 -7.66 20.92
N PHE A 160 6.38 -6.90 20.23
CA PHE A 160 6.08 -6.24 18.95
C PHE A 160 6.48 -7.08 17.72
N ALA A 161 7.53 -7.89 17.84
CA ALA A 161 8.09 -8.66 16.73
C ALA A 161 7.06 -9.54 15.99
N PRO A 162 6.14 -10.25 16.65
CA PRO A 162 5.23 -11.18 15.99
C PRO A 162 4.38 -10.54 14.91
N MET A 163 3.90 -9.31 15.12
CA MET A 163 3.11 -8.58 14.10
C MET A 163 3.90 -8.26 12.83
N MET A 164 5.21 -8.08 12.94
CA MET A 164 6.06 -7.72 11.80
C MET A 164 6.58 -8.96 11.06
N TRP A 165 6.74 -10.08 11.75
CA TRP A 165 7.32 -11.32 11.19
C TRP A 165 6.28 -12.32 10.68
N ALA A 166 5.11 -12.42 11.30
CA ALA A 166 4.08 -13.38 10.89
C ALA A 166 3.59 -13.17 9.42
N PRO A 167 3.48 -11.95 8.86
CA PRO A 167 3.12 -11.77 7.45
C PRO A 167 4.14 -12.36 6.47
N ILE A 168 5.41 -12.54 6.88
CA ILE A 168 6.42 -13.21 6.06
C ILE A 168 6.00 -14.66 5.78
N ALA A 169 5.49 -15.37 6.79
CA ALA A 169 5.04 -16.75 6.62
C ALA A 169 3.87 -16.85 5.62
N ASN A 170 2.91 -15.93 5.66
CA ASN A 170 1.84 -15.86 4.67
C ASN A 170 2.41 -15.69 3.25
N ASN A 171 3.36 -14.78 3.09
CA ASN A 171 4.00 -14.57 1.79
C ASN A 171 4.79 -15.80 1.34
N LEU A 172 5.49 -16.49 2.25
CA LEU A 172 6.23 -17.72 1.91
C LEU A 172 5.30 -18.85 1.49
N VAL A 173 4.15 -19.04 2.16
CA VAL A 173 3.13 -20.01 1.73
C VAL A 173 2.61 -19.65 0.34
N GLY A 174 2.34 -18.36 0.09
CA GLY A 174 1.90 -17.90 -1.24
C GLY A 174 2.98 -18.10 -2.31
N ILE A 175 4.25 -17.83 -2.01
CA ILE A 175 5.38 -18.06 -2.92
C ILE A 175 5.51 -19.56 -3.23
N ALA A 176 5.41 -20.42 -2.22
CA ALA A 176 5.47 -21.87 -2.40
C ALA A 176 4.31 -22.39 -3.28
N LEU A 177 3.09 -21.90 -3.02
CA LEU A 177 1.90 -22.22 -3.81
C LEU A 177 2.08 -21.81 -5.28
N LEU A 178 2.50 -20.58 -5.52
CA LEU A 178 2.69 -20.06 -6.89
C LEU A 178 3.88 -20.74 -7.59
N GLY A 179 4.95 -21.06 -6.85
CA GLY A 179 6.06 -21.87 -7.33
C GLY A 179 5.61 -23.27 -7.77
N TYR A 180 4.72 -23.90 -7.01
CA TYR A 180 4.09 -25.17 -7.40
C TYR A 180 3.35 -25.04 -8.75
N PHE A 181 2.54 -23.99 -8.92
CA PHE A 181 1.84 -23.74 -10.17
C PHE A 181 2.80 -23.51 -11.33
N LEU A 182 3.86 -22.74 -11.16
CA LEU A 182 4.85 -22.48 -12.22
C LEU A 182 5.66 -23.71 -12.62
N ALA A 183 5.96 -24.58 -11.66
CA ALA A 183 6.87 -25.72 -11.90
C ALA A 183 6.14 -26.99 -12.35
N LEU A 184 4.93 -27.23 -11.88
CA LEU A 184 4.25 -28.52 -11.96
C LEU A 184 2.87 -28.49 -12.63
N VAL A 185 2.30 -27.30 -12.82
CA VAL A 185 0.98 -27.17 -13.45
C VAL A 185 1.14 -26.57 -14.85
N PRO A 186 0.56 -27.18 -15.91
CA PRO A 186 0.53 -26.58 -17.23
C PRO A 186 -0.11 -25.18 -17.20
N LYS A 187 0.35 -24.29 -18.10
CA LYS A 187 -0.26 -22.96 -18.24
C LYS A 187 -1.77 -23.09 -18.52
N PHE A 188 -2.56 -22.25 -17.87
CA PHE A 188 -4.01 -22.24 -17.99
C PHE A 188 -4.51 -20.79 -18.14
N THR A 189 -5.69 -20.66 -18.69
CA THR A 189 -6.40 -19.40 -18.87
C THR A 189 -7.70 -19.42 -18.06
N ALA A 190 -8.49 -18.36 -18.12
CA ALA A 190 -9.79 -18.33 -17.46
C ALA A 190 -10.73 -19.43 -17.98
N GLU A 191 -10.59 -19.82 -19.26
CA GLU A 191 -11.42 -20.84 -19.90
C GLU A 191 -10.95 -22.26 -19.58
N THR A 192 -9.67 -22.46 -19.30
CA THR A 192 -9.07 -23.80 -19.11
C THR A 192 -8.79 -24.16 -17.66
N ILE A 193 -8.88 -23.21 -16.73
CA ILE A 193 -8.68 -23.46 -15.30
C ILE A 193 -9.71 -24.43 -14.76
N THR A 194 -9.25 -25.45 -14.06
CA THR A 194 -10.11 -26.47 -13.47
C THR A 194 -10.61 -26.07 -12.06
N ASN A 195 -11.73 -26.63 -11.63
CA ASN A 195 -12.26 -26.43 -10.26
C ASN A 195 -11.24 -26.82 -9.19
N SER A 196 -10.42 -27.85 -9.42
CA SER A 196 -9.35 -28.25 -8.51
C SER A 196 -8.27 -27.18 -8.41
N GLN A 197 -7.87 -26.56 -9.52
CA GLN A 197 -6.89 -25.47 -9.52
C GLN A 197 -7.42 -24.22 -8.83
N ILE A 198 -8.69 -23.89 -9.05
CA ILE A 198 -9.40 -22.80 -8.33
C ILE A 198 -9.38 -23.06 -6.82
N ALA A 199 -9.72 -24.27 -6.41
CA ALA A 199 -9.71 -24.65 -4.99
C ALA A 199 -8.29 -24.58 -4.38
N ILE A 200 -7.27 -25.09 -5.07
CA ILE A 200 -5.87 -25.04 -4.61
C ILE A 200 -5.38 -23.59 -4.49
N LEU A 201 -5.64 -22.73 -5.47
CA LEU A 201 -5.29 -21.30 -5.44
C LEU A 201 -5.98 -20.58 -4.26
N GLY A 202 -7.29 -20.75 -4.14
CA GLY A 202 -8.08 -20.09 -3.11
C GLY A 202 -7.73 -20.57 -1.69
N TRP A 203 -7.76 -21.89 -1.46
CA TRP A 203 -7.42 -22.46 -0.15
C TRP A 203 -5.96 -22.32 0.20
N GLY A 204 -5.05 -22.40 -0.77
CA GLY A 204 -3.62 -22.18 -0.53
C GLY A 204 -3.34 -20.73 -0.11
N THR A 205 -4.01 -19.75 -0.73
CA THR A 205 -3.93 -18.35 -0.31
C THR A 205 -4.52 -18.15 1.09
N THR A 206 -5.67 -18.76 1.36
CA THR A 206 -6.32 -18.71 2.69
C THR A 206 -5.46 -19.41 3.75
N ALA A 207 -4.81 -20.54 3.42
CA ALA A 207 -3.88 -21.23 4.32
C ALA A 207 -2.71 -20.34 4.73
N GLY A 208 -2.17 -19.52 3.83
CA GLY A 208 -1.13 -18.55 4.17
C GLY A 208 -1.59 -17.58 5.26
N VAL A 209 -2.81 -17.08 5.18
CA VAL A 209 -3.40 -16.20 6.20
C VAL A 209 -3.65 -16.95 7.51
N ILE A 210 -4.09 -18.21 7.46
CA ILE A 210 -4.27 -19.06 8.65
C ILE A 210 -2.91 -19.24 9.36
N VAL A 211 -1.87 -19.60 8.62
CA VAL A 211 -0.50 -19.75 9.17
C VAL A 211 -0.03 -18.46 9.82
N GLN A 212 -0.25 -17.32 9.18
CA GLN A 212 0.07 -16.01 9.73
C GLN A 212 -0.61 -15.77 11.09
N ALA A 213 -1.90 -16.09 11.21
CA ALA A 213 -2.65 -15.91 12.44
C ALA A 213 -2.18 -16.87 13.55
N LEU A 214 -1.93 -18.12 13.20
CA LEU A 214 -1.49 -19.15 14.15
C LEU A 214 -0.09 -18.86 14.72
N LEU A 215 0.82 -18.30 13.92
CA LEU A 215 2.19 -17.98 14.37
C LEU A 215 2.24 -16.90 15.46
N VAL A 216 1.20 -16.09 15.61
CA VAL A 216 1.13 -15.09 16.68
C VAL A 216 0.73 -15.72 18.02
N ILE A 217 0.01 -16.84 18.02
CA ILE A 217 -0.51 -17.49 19.25
C ILE A 217 0.61 -17.84 20.26
N PRO A 218 1.72 -18.51 19.88
CA PRO A 218 2.80 -18.82 20.80
C PRO A 218 3.43 -17.57 21.42
N ALA A 219 3.56 -16.51 20.64
CA ALA A 219 4.12 -15.25 21.11
C ALA A 219 3.20 -14.56 22.13
N VAL A 220 1.89 -14.59 21.89
CA VAL A 220 0.88 -14.09 22.84
C VAL A 220 0.92 -14.90 24.14
N LYS A 221 0.98 -16.23 24.06
CA LYS A 221 1.10 -17.10 25.25
C LYS A 221 2.35 -16.79 26.07
N LYS A 222 3.50 -16.53 25.44
CA LYS A 222 4.75 -16.14 26.13
C LYS A 222 4.63 -14.83 26.92
N THR A 223 3.68 -13.96 26.61
CA THR A 223 3.41 -12.73 27.40
C THR A 223 2.58 -12.99 28.66
N GLY A 224 2.29 -14.25 28.99
CA GLY A 224 1.43 -14.63 30.12
C GLY A 224 -0.07 -14.54 29.81
N PHE A 225 -0.45 -14.19 28.57
CA PHE A 225 -1.85 -14.16 28.18
C PHE A 225 -2.38 -15.56 27.87
N GLN A 226 -3.42 -15.95 28.59
CA GLN A 226 -4.18 -17.17 28.34
C GLN A 226 -5.53 -16.77 27.75
N LEU A 227 -5.76 -17.12 26.48
CA LEU A 227 -7.03 -16.87 25.83
C LEU A 227 -8.12 -17.72 26.51
N LYS A 228 -9.10 -17.05 27.11
CA LYS A 228 -10.33 -17.68 27.65
C LYS A 228 -11.51 -17.11 26.88
N ILE A 229 -12.45 -17.99 26.50
CA ILE A 229 -13.69 -17.55 25.88
C ILE A 229 -14.52 -16.82 26.94
N ARG A 230 -14.72 -15.51 26.73
CA ARG A 230 -15.50 -14.67 27.61
C ARG A 230 -16.36 -13.71 26.83
N PHE A 231 -17.63 -13.58 27.21
CA PHE A 231 -18.61 -12.71 26.55
C PHE A 231 -18.81 -11.42 27.34
N GLY A 232 -19.09 -10.31 26.67
CA GLY A 232 -19.49 -9.06 27.27
C GLY A 232 -18.86 -7.84 26.62
N LEU A 233 -19.61 -6.74 26.58
CA LEU A 233 -19.24 -5.48 25.93
C LEU A 233 -18.85 -4.37 26.95
N LYS A 234 -18.76 -4.69 28.26
CA LYS A 234 -18.44 -3.67 29.29
C LYS A 234 -17.08 -3.02 28.99
N GLY A 235 -17.06 -1.69 28.90
CA GLY A 235 -15.87 -0.88 28.69
C GLY A 235 -15.59 -0.51 27.22
N LEU A 236 -16.28 -1.10 26.24
CA LEU A 236 -16.02 -0.84 24.81
C LEU A 236 -16.66 0.45 24.28
N GLY A 237 -17.75 0.95 24.91
CA GLY A 237 -18.58 2.04 24.36
C GLY A 237 -17.90 3.41 24.24
N LYS A 238 -17.09 3.81 25.23
CA LYS A 238 -16.42 5.14 25.22
C LYS A 238 -15.37 5.28 24.12
N SER A 239 -14.82 4.19 23.64
CA SER A 239 -13.74 4.19 22.65
C SER A 239 -14.23 4.28 21.23
N PHE A 240 -15.44 3.83 20.94
CA PHE A 240 -16.05 3.98 19.62
C PHE A 240 -16.25 5.46 19.22
N SER A 241 -16.47 6.35 20.18
CA SER A 241 -16.66 7.78 19.91
C SER A 241 -15.38 8.48 19.42
N LEU A 242 -14.23 8.17 20.00
CA LEU A 242 -12.94 8.78 19.63
C LEU A 242 -12.41 8.27 18.29
N ALA A 243 -12.64 6.99 17.96
CA ALA A 243 -12.17 6.40 16.71
C ALA A 243 -13.19 6.51 15.57
N GLY A 244 -14.40 6.98 15.82
CA GLY A 244 -15.47 7.08 14.83
C GLY A 244 -15.04 7.84 13.57
N TRP A 245 -14.40 8.99 13.72
CA TRP A 245 -13.95 9.77 12.57
C TRP A 245 -12.80 9.14 11.79
N THR A 246 -11.91 8.43 12.47
CA THR A 246 -10.87 7.64 11.77
C THR A 246 -11.50 6.49 10.97
N LEU A 247 -12.52 5.84 11.53
CA LEU A 247 -13.28 4.80 10.81
C LEU A 247 -14.00 5.39 9.58
N VAL A 248 -14.64 6.56 9.73
CA VAL A 248 -15.28 7.27 8.60
C VAL A 248 -14.26 7.60 7.52
N TYR A 249 -13.07 8.09 7.88
CA TYR A 249 -11.99 8.35 6.94
C TYR A 249 -11.61 7.08 6.14
N VAL A 250 -11.41 5.96 6.85
CA VAL A 250 -11.04 4.69 6.21
C VAL A 250 -12.17 4.16 5.35
N LEU A 251 -13.43 4.24 5.81
CA LEU A 251 -14.61 3.81 5.02
C LEU A 251 -14.72 4.58 3.70
N ILE A 252 -14.54 5.90 3.71
CA ILE A 252 -14.57 6.72 2.51
C ILE A 252 -13.45 6.28 1.54
N SER A 253 -12.24 6.01 2.06
CA SER A 253 -11.13 5.50 1.25
C SER A 253 -11.45 4.14 0.62
N GLN A 254 -12.15 3.24 1.36
CA GLN A 254 -12.53 1.93 0.84
C GLN A 254 -13.64 2.03 -0.23
N ILE A 255 -14.55 3.00 -0.12
CA ILE A 255 -15.54 3.28 -1.17
C ILE A 255 -14.84 3.74 -2.45
N GLY A 256 -13.86 4.64 -2.35
CA GLY A 256 -13.05 5.05 -3.52
C GLY A 256 -12.32 3.87 -4.17
N TYR A 257 -11.74 2.98 -3.37
CA TYR A 257 -11.07 1.79 -3.87
C TYR A 257 -12.06 0.79 -4.52
N LEU A 258 -13.25 0.60 -3.94
CA LEU A 258 -14.32 -0.20 -4.54
C LEU A 258 -14.67 0.29 -5.94
N VAL A 259 -14.86 1.59 -6.12
CA VAL A 259 -15.14 2.17 -7.44
C VAL A 259 -13.97 1.97 -8.40
N THR A 260 -12.73 2.11 -7.93
CA THR A 260 -11.55 1.80 -8.75
C THR A 260 -11.56 0.37 -9.25
N VAL A 261 -11.88 -0.61 -8.39
CA VAL A 261 -12.00 -2.03 -8.76
C VAL A 261 -13.13 -2.23 -9.77
N SER A 262 -14.30 -1.65 -9.52
CA SER A 262 -15.46 -1.77 -10.41
C SER A 262 -15.19 -1.19 -11.81
N VAL A 263 -14.58 -0.01 -11.89
CA VAL A 263 -14.22 0.62 -13.17
C VAL A 263 -13.13 -0.18 -13.90
N ALA A 264 -12.13 -0.67 -13.17
CA ALA A 264 -11.05 -1.46 -13.77
C ALA A 264 -11.57 -2.80 -14.34
N THR A 265 -12.44 -3.51 -13.61
CA THR A 265 -13.05 -4.76 -14.10
C THR A 265 -14.00 -4.51 -15.28
N SER A 266 -14.71 -3.37 -15.29
CA SER A 266 -15.51 -2.96 -16.44
C SER A 266 -14.63 -2.67 -17.66
N ALA A 267 -13.48 -2.04 -17.47
CA ALA A 267 -12.50 -1.84 -18.54
C ALA A 267 -11.99 -3.17 -19.11
N ALA A 268 -11.73 -4.16 -18.24
CA ALA A 268 -11.28 -5.50 -18.65
C ALA A 268 -12.30 -6.18 -19.57
N VAL A 269 -13.59 -6.17 -19.19
CA VAL A 269 -14.67 -6.75 -20.00
C VAL A 269 -14.83 -6.00 -21.34
N ARG A 270 -14.79 -4.67 -21.33
CA ARG A 270 -14.87 -3.86 -22.55
C ARG A 270 -13.69 -4.12 -23.50
N SER A 271 -12.49 -4.26 -22.94
CA SER A 271 -11.28 -4.60 -23.70
C SER A 271 -11.38 -5.98 -24.33
N ALA A 272 -11.86 -6.98 -23.57
CA ALA A 272 -12.08 -8.33 -24.09
C ALA A 272 -13.11 -8.34 -25.23
N LYS A 273 -14.23 -7.60 -25.10
CA LYS A 273 -15.24 -7.42 -26.17
C LYS A 273 -14.67 -6.74 -27.41
N ALA A 274 -13.72 -5.83 -27.24
CA ALA A 274 -13.04 -5.14 -28.34
C ALA A 274 -11.90 -5.96 -28.97
N GLY A 275 -11.65 -7.21 -28.51
CA GLY A 275 -10.58 -8.07 -29.02
C GLY A 275 -9.18 -7.61 -28.60
N ILE A 276 -9.06 -6.77 -27.56
CA ILE A 276 -7.77 -6.31 -27.04
C ILE A 276 -7.15 -7.43 -26.22
N THR A 277 -5.97 -7.90 -26.65
CA THR A 277 -5.23 -8.98 -26.00
C THR A 277 -4.37 -8.55 -24.84
N THR A 278 -4.04 -7.25 -24.75
CA THR A 278 -3.30 -6.69 -23.62
C THR A 278 -4.13 -6.81 -22.33
N GLY A 279 -3.53 -7.25 -21.26
CA GLY A 279 -4.18 -7.39 -19.97
C GLY A 279 -4.57 -6.03 -19.38
N VAL A 280 -5.84 -5.65 -19.58
CA VAL A 280 -6.46 -4.45 -18.99
C VAL A 280 -7.30 -4.86 -17.79
N GLY A 281 -7.30 -4.09 -16.72
CA GLY A 281 -8.15 -4.38 -15.57
C GLY A 281 -7.54 -3.97 -14.23
N ILE A 282 -8.02 -4.60 -13.15
CA ILE A 282 -7.54 -4.29 -11.79
C ILE A 282 -6.13 -4.82 -11.54
N THR A 283 -5.74 -5.91 -12.19
CA THR A 283 -4.42 -6.54 -11.99
C THR A 283 -3.27 -5.62 -12.38
N PRO A 284 -3.21 -5.02 -13.58
CA PRO A 284 -2.17 -4.06 -13.93
C PRO A 284 -2.19 -2.82 -13.03
N PHE A 285 -3.36 -2.32 -12.65
CA PHE A 285 -3.47 -1.19 -11.72
C PHE A 285 -2.86 -1.53 -10.35
N GLN A 286 -3.26 -2.64 -9.75
CA GLN A 286 -2.85 -3.03 -8.41
C GLN A 286 -1.35 -3.33 -8.32
N ASN A 287 -0.79 -4.01 -9.30
CA ASN A 287 0.63 -4.33 -9.32
C ASN A 287 1.48 -3.08 -9.57
N SER A 288 1.09 -2.18 -10.47
CA SER A 288 1.74 -0.88 -10.66
C SER A 288 1.65 -0.02 -9.39
N TYR A 289 0.52 -0.04 -8.70
CA TYR A 289 0.36 0.63 -7.41
C TYR A 289 1.30 0.06 -6.33
N TYR A 290 1.52 -1.26 -6.30
CA TYR A 290 2.48 -1.87 -5.37
C TYR A 290 3.91 -1.42 -5.65
N VAL A 291 4.32 -1.32 -6.92
CA VAL A 291 5.63 -0.75 -7.29
C VAL A 291 5.75 0.70 -6.82
N MET A 292 4.72 1.54 -7.08
CA MET A 292 4.68 2.93 -6.61
C MET A 292 4.80 3.03 -5.08
N MET A 293 4.25 2.06 -4.34
CA MET A 293 4.26 2.05 -2.88
C MET A 293 5.64 1.69 -2.28
N LEU A 294 6.61 1.18 -3.04
CA LEU A 294 7.92 0.80 -2.50
C LEU A 294 8.68 2.01 -1.92
N PRO A 295 8.97 3.08 -2.68
CA PRO A 295 9.68 4.25 -2.12
C PRO A 295 8.86 4.95 -1.03
N TYR A 296 7.54 5.05 -1.20
CA TYR A 296 6.64 5.56 -0.18
C TYR A 296 6.74 4.79 1.14
N GLY A 297 6.67 3.47 1.07
CA GLY A 297 6.69 2.60 2.24
C GLY A 297 8.02 2.60 2.99
N ILE A 298 9.13 2.75 2.26
CA ILE A 298 10.47 2.75 2.86
C ILE A 298 10.77 4.12 3.49
N VAL A 299 10.52 5.20 2.77
CA VAL A 299 10.97 6.54 3.18
C VAL A 299 9.88 7.29 3.94
N THR A 300 8.70 7.45 3.35
CA THR A 300 7.64 8.30 3.92
C THR A 300 7.15 7.74 5.25
N ILE A 301 6.86 6.43 5.30
CA ILE A 301 6.37 5.79 6.54
C ILE A 301 7.45 5.81 7.63
N SER A 302 8.70 5.50 7.28
CA SER A 302 9.81 5.48 8.26
C SER A 302 10.05 6.86 8.87
N LEU A 303 10.09 7.89 8.04
CA LEU A 303 10.28 9.27 8.50
C LEU A 303 9.13 9.74 9.39
N ILE A 304 7.89 9.48 8.96
CA ILE A 304 6.69 9.82 9.73
C ILE A 304 6.70 9.15 11.09
N THR A 305 7.02 7.86 11.14
CA THR A 305 7.05 7.11 12.40
C THR A 305 8.09 7.67 13.37
N ALA A 306 9.23 8.12 12.85
CA ALA A 306 10.28 8.75 13.65
C ALA A 306 9.90 10.16 14.15
N LEU A 307 9.18 10.94 13.33
CA LEU A 307 8.84 12.34 13.66
C LEU A 307 7.55 12.48 14.50
N LEU A 308 6.62 11.53 14.40
CA LEU A 308 5.31 11.63 15.03
C LEU A 308 5.36 11.89 16.55
N PRO A 309 6.23 11.23 17.36
CA PRO A 309 6.33 11.52 18.80
C PRO A 309 6.72 12.97 19.06
N HIS A 310 7.69 13.49 18.31
CA HIS A 310 8.18 14.87 18.47
C HIS A 310 7.12 15.90 18.07
N ILE A 311 6.44 15.68 16.94
CA ILE A 311 5.34 16.54 16.49
C ILE A 311 4.21 16.54 17.52
N SER A 312 3.88 15.37 18.11
CA SER A 312 2.85 15.27 19.16
C SER A 312 3.25 16.00 20.44
N GLU A 313 4.52 15.95 20.83
CA GLU A 313 5.04 16.70 21.99
C GLU A 313 4.92 18.21 21.78
N LEU A 314 5.27 18.72 20.60
CA LEU A 314 5.12 20.12 20.22
C LEU A 314 3.63 20.55 20.21
N ALA A 315 2.75 19.67 19.72
CA ALA A 315 1.31 19.93 19.70
C ALA A 315 0.73 20.02 21.13
N ILE A 316 1.14 19.14 22.06
CA ILE A 316 0.77 19.18 23.49
C ILE A 316 1.24 20.49 24.13
N LYS A 317 2.46 20.94 23.81
CA LYS A 317 3.01 22.23 24.28
C LYS A 317 2.36 23.45 23.61
N LYS A 318 1.40 23.25 22.70
CA LYS A 318 0.75 24.29 21.89
C LYS A 318 1.72 25.10 21.03
N ASP A 319 2.89 24.56 20.74
CA ASP A 319 3.89 25.16 19.86
C ASP A 319 3.50 24.91 18.38
N ARG A 320 2.55 25.72 17.92
CA ARG A 320 2.04 25.65 16.54
C ARG A 320 3.13 25.88 15.49
N LYS A 321 4.11 26.77 15.80
CA LYS A 321 5.22 27.07 14.91
C LYS A 321 6.17 25.88 14.80
N GLY A 322 6.52 25.27 15.93
CA GLY A 322 7.36 24.06 15.93
C GLY A 322 6.73 22.92 15.17
N VAL A 323 5.41 22.67 15.33
CA VAL A 323 4.69 21.67 14.54
C VAL A 323 4.75 21.99 13.05
N LYS A 324 4.51 23.25 12.65
CA LYS A 324 4.62 23.70 11.26
C LYS A 324 6.01 23.43 10.68
N ASP A 325 7.05 23.85 11.38
CA ASP A 325 8.43 23.76 10.92
C ASP A 325 8.85 22.28 10.73
N GLU A 326 8.44 21.40 11.65
CA GLU A 326 8.69 19.95 11.51
C GLU A 326 7.90 19.31 10.36
N LEU A 327 6.66 19.71 10.11
CA LEU A 327 5.90 19.23 8.96
C LEU A 327 6.54 19.67 7.64
N VAL A 328 6.96 20.95 7.53
CA VAL A 328 7.66 21.45 6.34
C VAL A 328 8.97 20.72 6.13
N ARG A 329 9.74 20.48 7.20
CA ARG A 329 10.97 19.71 7.16
C ARG A 329 10.72 18.28 6.67
N ALA A 330 9.68 17.60 7.20
CA ALA A 330 9.30 16.26 6.77
C ALA A 330 8.92 16.22 5.28
N ILE A 331 8.12 17.19 4.80
CA ILE A 331 7.73 17.32 3.39
C ILE A 331 8.97 17.47 2.51
N ARG A 332 9.92 18.33 2.89
CA ARG A 332 11.16 18.53 2.15
C ARG A 332 12.01 17.26 2.09
N MET A 333 12.17 16.57 3.24
CA MET A 333 12.97 15.33 3.31
C MET A 333 12.36 14.20 2.47
N VAL A 334 11.03 14.01 2.53
CA VAL A 334 10.35 13.00 1.73
C VAL A 334 10.46 13.31 0.24
N GLY A 335 10.40 14.59 -0.14
CA GLY A 335 10.57 15.04 -1.53
C GLY A 335 11.87 14.59 -2.16
N VAL A 336 12.97 14.52 -1.39
CA VAL A 336 14.29 14.09 -1.90
C VAL A 336 14.26 12.68 -2.52
N ILE A 337 13.39 11.81 -2.06
CA ILE A 337 13.27 10.43 -2.57
C ILE A 337 12.03 10.27 -3.43
N THR A 338 10.88 10.82 -3.02
CA THR A 338 9.62 10.60 -3.76
C THR A 338 9.59 11.33 -5.10
N VAL A 339 10.26 12.49 -5.22
CA VAL A 339 10.31 13.22 -6.49
C VAL A 339 11.11 12.45 -7.55
N PRO A 340 12.38 12.03 -7.32
CA PRO A 340 13.11 11.25 -8.31
C PRO A 340 12.46 9.89 -8.57
N SER A 341 11.84 9.24 -7.56
CA SER A 341 11.10 8.00 -7.76
C SER A 341 9.88 8.20 -8.66
N GLY A 342 9.09 9.25 -8.41
CA GLY A 342 7.96 9.60 -9.26
C GLY A 342 8.36 9.92 -10.70
N MET A 343 9.49 10.64 -10.89
CA MET A 343 10.05 10.91 -12.21
C MET A 343 10.55 9.65 -12.92
N ALA A 344 11.21 8.73 -12.17
CA ALA A 344 11.63 7.44 -12.71
C ALA A 344 10.42 6.61 -13.16
N PHE A 345 9.35 6.54 -12.36
CA PHE A 345 8.11 5.87 -12.73
C PHE A 345 7.45 6.51 -13.95
N PHE A 346 7.44 7.84 -14.00
CA PHE A 346 6.84 8.57 -15.13
C PHE A 346 7.57 8.31 -16.44
N LEU A 347 8.91 8.38 -16.45
CA LEU A 347 9.73 8.25 -17.66
C LEU A 347 10.10 6.80 -17.98
N LEU A 348 10.46 6.01 -16.98
CA LEU A 348 11.01 4.66 -17.16
C LEU A 348 10.03 3.55 -16.73
N GLY A 349 8.78 3.89 -16.42
CA GLY A 349 7.77 2.94 -15.97
C GLY A 349 7.65 1.70 -16.87
N PRO A 350 7.48 1.86 -18.20
CA PRO A 350 7.41 0.71 -19.12
C PRO A 350 8.63 -0.20 -19.09
N LEU A 351 9.84 0.35 -19.05
CA LEU A 351 11.07 -0.41 -18.91
C LEU A 351 11.13 -1.15 -17.56
N MET A 352 10.74 -0.49 -16.48
CA MET A 352 10.75 -1.07 -15.14
C MET A 352 9.80 -2.27 -15.04
N THR A 353 8.55 -2.11 -15.44
CA THR A 353 7.54 -3.16 -15.27
C THR A 353 7.73 -4.32 -16.25
N SER A 354 8.11 -4.07 -17.49
CA SER A 354 8.41 -5.14 -18.47
C SER A 354 9.63 -5.98 -18.05
N THR A 355 10.51 -5.42 -17.22
CA THR A 355 11.68 -6.14 -16.67
C THR A 355 11.37 -6.82 -15.32
N ILE A 356 10.53 -6.23 -14.48
CA ILE A 356 10.21 -6.74 -13.14
C ILE A 356 9.19 -7.88 -13.20
N PHE A 357 8.12 -7.72 -14.01
CA PHE A 357 7.05 -8.70 -14.10
C PHE A 357 7.36 -9.74 -15.19
N LEU A 358 7.98 -10.83 -14.75
CA LEU A 358 8.39 -11.94 -15.59
C LEU A 358 7.25 -12.94 -15.75
N GLY A 359 7.28 -13.67 -16.86
CA GLY A 359 6.32 -14.76 -17.12
C GLY A 359 5.03 -14.31 -17.80
N ILE A 360 4.87 -13.02 -18.07
CA ILE A 360 3.78 -12.44 -18.87
C ILE A 360 4.30 -11.96 -20.25
N PRO A 361 3.41 -11.71 -21.22
CA PRO A 361 3.76 -11.07 -22.49
C PRO A 361 4.46 -9.71 -22.24
N TYR A 362 5.43 -9.39 -23.07
CA TYR A 362 6.21 -8.14 -22.95
C TYR A 362 5.31 -6.90 -23.03
N GLU A 363 4.32 -6.92 -23.92
CA GLU A 363 3.33 -5.86 -24.09
C GLU A 363 2.50 -5.60 -22.81
N ASP A 364 2.16 -6.65 -22.06
CA ASP A 364 1.47 -6.51 -20.78
C ASP A 364 2.38 -5.84 -19.73
N GLY A 365 3.66 -6.19 -19.76
CA GLY A 365 4.68 -5.54 -18.92
C GLY A 365 4.82 -4.06 -19.25
N LEU A 366 4.86 -3.69 -20.53
CA LEU A 366 4.87 -2.29 -20.98
C LEU A 366 3.59 -1.55 -20.55
N TYR A 367 2.43 -2.20 -20.72
CA TYR A 367 1.15 -1.63 -20.35
C TYR A 367 1.07 -1.30 -18.85
N MET A 368 1.51 -2.23 -17.99
CA MET A 368 1.62 -1.97 -16.55
C MET A 368 2.51 -0.76 -16.26
N GLY A 369 3.53 -0.54 -17.09
CA GLY A 369 4.40 0.62 -16.99
C GLY A 369 3.71 1.95 -17.33
N TYR A 370 2.81 1.98 -18.28
CA TYR A 370 1.99 3.18 -18.53
C TYR A 370 1.08 3.49 -17.34
N VAL A 371 0.51 2.48 -16.69
CA VAL A 371 -0.24 2.66 -15.44
C VAL A 371 0.66 3.19 -14.34
N LEU A 372 1.88 2.64 -14.19
CA LEU A 372 2.88 3.11 -13.23
C LEU A 372 3.29 4.55 -13.50
N SER A 373 3.47 4.92 -14.77
CA SER A 373 3.78 6.29 -15.17
C SER A 373 2.70 7.27 -14.75
N ALA A 374 1.44 6.93 -14.95
CA ALA A 374 0.31 7.74 -14.52
C ALA A 374 0.23 7.88 -12.99
N LEU A 375 0.48 6.81 -12.25
CA LEU A 375 0.52 6.80 -10.78
C LEU A 375 1.73 7.57 -10.23
N GLY A 376 2.88 7.52 -10.90
CA GLY A 376 4.13 8.16 -10.49
C GLY A 376 4.01 9.67 -10.31
N VAL A 377 3.17 10.32 -11.11
CA VAL A 377 2.86 11.75 -11.01
C VAL A 377 2.24 12.09 -9.64
N GLY A 378 1.38 11.20 -9.12
CA GLY A 378 0.70 11.39 -7.84
C GLY A 378 1.53 11.04 -6.61
N LEU A 379 2.65 10.33 -6.75
CA LEU A 379 3.44 9.83 -5.63
C LEU A 379 3.86 10.93 -4.65
N VAL A 380 4.29 12.07 -5.15
CA VAL A 380 4.77 13.19 -4.33
C VAL A 380 3.62 13.77 -3.51
N THR A 381 2.51 14.13 -4.17
CA THR A 381 1.35 14.75 -3.52
C THR A 381 0.65 13.79 -2.55
N PHE A 382 0.58 12.51 -2.89
CA PHE A 382 0.12 11.45 -2.00
C PHE A 382 0.99 11.35 -0.73
N SER A 383 2.32 11.36 -0.88
CA SER A 383 3.26 11.31 0.24
C SER A 383 3.17 12.56 1.13
N ILE A 384 3.05 13.74 0.54
CA ILE A 384 2.83 14.99 1.28
C ILE A 384 1.51 14.93 2.05
N ASN A 385 0.43 14.49 1.40
CA ASN A 385 -0.88 14.38 2.06
C ASN A 385 -0.83 13.49 3.31
N LEU A 386 -0.08 12.37 3.27
CA LEU A 386 0.09 11.51 4.45
C LEU A 386 0.83 12.23 5.60
N ILE A 387 1.86 13.06 5.29
CA ILE A 387 2.56 13.85 6.30
C ILE A 387 1.59 14.84 6.96
N LEU A 388 0.75 15.51 6.16
CA LEU A 388 -0.26 16.45 6.66
C LEU A 388 -1.30 15.76 7.56
N LEU A 389 -1.71 14.53 7.22
CA LEU A 389 -2.59 13.73 8.08
C LEU A 389 -1.99 13.46 9.45
N ARG A 390 -0.65 13.31 9.56
CA ARG A 390 0.01 13.18 10.87
C ARG A 390 -0.04 14.47 11.66
N GLY A 391 -0.05 15.63 10.99
CA GLY A 391 -0.31 16.92 11.63
C GLY A 391 -1.68 16.94 12.33
N PHE A 392 -2.77 16.54 11.65
CA PHE A 392 -4.08 16.42 12.30
C PHE A 392 -4.06 15.42 13.46
N ASN A 393 -3.44 14.26 13.28
CA ASN A 393 -3.36 13.24 14.33
C ASN A 393 -2.59 13.73 15.58
N ALA A 394 -1.55 14.55 15.39
CA ALA A 394 -0.80 15.13 16.51
C ALA A 394 -1.64 16.09 17.36
N PHE A 395 -2.61 16.77 16.77
CA PHE A 395 -3.61 17.60 17.46
C PHE A 395 -4.86 16.82 17.88
N GLU A 396 -4.87 15.49 17.74
CA GLU A 396 -6.03 14.62 18.02
C GLU A 396 -7.31 15.00 17.24
N ASP A 397 -7.15 15.76 16.14
CA ASP A 397 -8.27 16.20 15.28
C ASP A 397 -8.43 15.30 14.05
N THR A 398 -9.04 14.16 14.27
CA THR A 398 -9.35 13.21 13.18
C THR A 398 -10.59 13.64 12.36
N LYS A 399 -11.41 14.55 12.89
CA LYS A 399 -12.62 15.02 12.20
C LYS A 399 -12.30 15.95 11.03
N THR A 400 -11.43 16.93 11.25
CA THR A 400 -11.10 17.96 10.25
C THR A 400 -10.38 17.40 9.01
N GLN A 401 -9.78 16.21 9.11
CA GLN A 401 -9.16 15.54 7.94
C GLN A 401 -10.19 14.89 7.01
N VAL A 402 -11.42 14.57 7.49
CA VAL A 402 -12.42 13.82 6.70
C VAL A 402 -12.87 14.57 5.43
N PRO A 403 -13.15 15.88 5.42
CA PRO A 403 -13.48 16.61 4.19
C PRO A 403 -12.41 16.50 3.11
N SER A 404 -11.12 16.42 3.48
CA SER A 404 -10.03 16.24 2.51
C SER A 404 -10.13 14.92 1.77
N ILE A 405 -10.34 13.80 2.48
CA ILE A 405 -10.46 12.49 1.84
C ILE A 405 -11.75 12.37 1.02
N ILE A 406 -12.84 13.04 1.44
CA ILE A 406 -14.07 13.12 0.64
C ILE A 406 -13.77 13.80 -0.70
N LEU A 407 -13.13 14.97 -0.69
CA LEU A 407 -12.80 15.71 -1.91
C LEU A 407 -11.92 14.87 -2.85
N ILE A 408 -10.86 14.25 -2.32
CA ILE A 408 -9.95 13.41 -3.09
C ILE A 408 -10.71 12.24 -3.74
N ASN A 409 -11.58 11.55 -2.99
CA ASN A 409 -12.35 10.43 -3.54
C ASN A 409 -13.41 10.88 -4.54
N VAL A 410 -14.11 11.98 -4.29
CA VAL A 410 -15.09 12.53 -5.25
C VAL A 410 -14.42 12.84 -6.58
N ILE A 411 -13.25 13.51 -6.56
CA ILE A 411 -12.51 13.81 -7.79
C ILE A 411 -12.07 12.51 -8.47
N SER A 412 -11.48 11.57 -7.71
CA SER A 412 -11.01 10.30 -8.25
C SER A 412 -12.13 9.48 -8.87
N ILE A 413 -13.27 9.35 -8.20
CA ILE A 413 -14.46 8.63 -8.67
C ILE A 413 -15.00 9.29 -9.94
N THR A 414 -15.19 10.62 -9.93
CA THR A 414 -15.71 11.36 -11.07
C THR A 414 -14.81 11.18 -12.29
N LEU A 415 -13.50 11.35 -12.14
CA LEU A 415 -12.54 11.15 -13.25
C LEU A 415 -12.52 9.71 -13.73
N SER A 416 -12.61 8.72 -12.82
CA SER A 416 -12.65 7.30 -13.18
C SER A 416 -13.85 6.98 -14.08
N TYR A 417 -15.03 7.51 -13.77
CA TYR A 417 -16.22 7.33 -14.61
C TYR A 417 -16.14 8.11 -15.92
N ILE A 418 -15.60 9.34 -15.92
CA ILE A 418 -15.35 10.08 -17.15
C ILE A 418 -14.42 9.27 -18.06
N PHE A 419 -13.30 8.78 -17.57
CA PHE A 419 -12.35 8.01 -18.35
C PHE A 419 -12.92 6.67 -18.84
N LEU A 420 -13.77 6.01 -18.04
CA LEU A 420 -14.47 4.80 -18.47
C LEU A 420 -15.38 5.08 -19.69
N GLN A 421 -15.98 6.26 -19.80
CA GLN A 421 -16.91 6.62 -20.87
C GLN A 421 -16.23 7.26 -22.08
N THR A 422 -15.08 7.90 -21.90
CA THR A 422 -14.45 8.73 -22.94
C THR A 422 -13.19 8.14 -23.54
N LEU A 423 -12.47 7.28 -22.80
CA LEU A 423 -11.25 6.68 -23.31
C LEU A 423 -11.53 5.34 -24.02
N ASP A 424 -10.64 5.01 -24.96
CA ASP A 424 -10.57 3.65 -25.50
C ASP A 424 -10.39 2.65 -24.34
N PRO A 425 -11.07 1.48 -24.37
CA PRO A 425 -10.99 0.49 -23.30
C PRO A 425 -9.57 0.14 -22.86
N LYS A 426 -8.62 0.09 -23.77
CA LYS A 426 -7.20 -0.13 -23.48
C LYS A 426 -6.63 0.91 -22.51
N TRP A 427 -7.04 2.16 -22.57
CA TRP A 427 -6.45 3.25 -21.80
C TRP A 427 -7.17 3.56 -20.49
N VAL A 428 -8.30 2.94 -20.21
CA VAL A 428 -9.09 3.22 -18.99
C VAL A 428 -8.29 2.96 -17.72
N THR A 429 -7.55 1.84 -17.64
CA THR A 429 -6.75 1.53 -16.44
C THR A 429 -5.59 2.54 -16.24
N VAL A 430 -4.99 3.02 -17.33
CA VAL A 430 -4.02 4.13 -17.25
C VAL A 430 -4.70 5.40 -16.76
N GLY A 431 -5.92 5.67 -17.26
CA GLY A 431 -6.79 6.75 -16.78
C GLY A 431 -7.08 6.67 -15.27
N LEU A 432 -7.28 5.47 -14.72
CA LEU A 432 -7.42 5.29 -13.26
C LEU A 432 -6.17 5.74 -12.50
N GLY A 433 -4.97 5.44 -13.00
CA GLY A 433 -3.71 5.96 -12.46
C GLY A 433 -3.62 7.48 -12.52
N ALA A 434 -4.08 8.08 -13.63
CA ALA A 434 -4.17 9.53 -13.78
C ALA A 434 -5.23 10.14 -12.84
N ALA A 435 -6.41 9.52 -12.69
CA ALA A 435 -7.45 9.95 -11.77
C ALA A 435 -6.95 9.98 -10.31
N PHE A 436 -6.21 8.93 -9.89
CA PHE A 436 -5.52 8.91 -8.61
C PHE A 436 -4.57 10.11 -8.46
N SER A 437 -3.68 10.32 -9.41
CA SER A 437 -2.69 11.39 -9.37
C SER A 437 -3.33 12.79 -9.33
N ILE A 438 -4.28 13.06 -10.22
CA ILE A 438 -4.99 14.33 -10.29
C ILE A 438 -5.77 14.61 -9.01
N SER A 439 -6.42 13.60 -8.43
CA SER A 439 -7.19 13.75 -7.20
C SER A 439 -6.33 14.19 -6.02
N TYR A 440 -5.10 13.65 -5.88
CA TYR A 440 -4.17 14.07 -4.84
C TYR A 440 -3.53 15.44 -5.13
N VAL A 441 -3.27 15.78 -6.40
CA VAL A 441 -2.78 17.12 -6.77
C VAL A 441 -3.81 18.20 -6.42
N ILE A 442 -5.08 17.99 -6.77
CA ILE A 442 -6.17 18.94 -6.47
C ILE A 442 -6.54 18.93 -4.98
N GLY A 443 -6.48 17.76 -4.32
CA GLY A 443 -6.82 17.62 -2.90
C GLY A 443 -5.79 18.23 -1.96
N LEU A 444 -4.50 18.30 -2.36
CA LEU A 444 -3.41 18.79 -1.52
C LEU A 444 -3.62 20.24 -1.02
N PRO A 445 -3.95 21.24 -1.87
CA PRO A 445 -4.22 22.60 -1.41
C PRO A 445 -5.35 22.66 -0.39
N TYR A 446 -6.39 21.86 -0.56
CA TYR A 446 -7.50 21.82 0.38
C TYR A 446 -7.08 21.19 1.73
N THR A 447 -6.28 20.14 1.72
CA THR A 447 -5.72 19.54 2.95
C THR A 447 -4.86 20.55 3.71
N LEU A 448 -4.01 21.31 3.01
CA LEU A 448 -3.21 22.40 3.58
C LEU A 448 -4.11 23.49 4.20
N HIS A 449 -5.18 23.88 3.50
CA HIS A 449 -6.14 24.86 3.98
C HIS A 449 -6.82 24.41 5.28
N LEU A 450 -7.22 23.14 5.37
CA LEU A 450 -7.83 22.60 6.58
C LEU A 450 -6.85 22.59 7.75
N LEU A 451 -5.59 22.21 7.51
CA LEU A 451 -4.56 22.13 8.55
C LEU A 451 -4.15 23.52 9.09
N LYS A 452 -4.34 24.58 8.31
CA LYS A 452 -4.09 25.98 8.71
C LYS A 452 -4.69 26.34 10.05
N ARG A 453 -5.84 25.76 10.41
CA ARG A 453 -6.52 26.01 11.69
C ARG A 453 -5.66 25.64 12.91
N HIS A 454 -4.78 24.65 12.75
CA HIS A 454 -3.91 24.13 13.82
C HIS A 454 -2.50 24.73 13.79
N THR A 455 -1.91 24.85 12.60
CA THR A 455 -0.50 25.22 12.43
C THR A 455 -0.28 26.68 12.01
N GLY A 456 -1.36 27.41 11.70
CA GLY A 456 -1.24 28.65 10.95
C GLY A 456 -0.96 28.38 9.46
N GLU A 457 -0.67 29.42 8.69
CA GLU A 457 -0.42 29.27 7.26
C GLU A 457 0.87 28.48 6.99
N LEU A 458 0.68 27.31 6.38
CA LEU A 458 1.75 26.58 5.70
C LEU A 458 1.91 27.20 4.32
N HIS A 459 2.90 28.06 4.16
CA HIS A 459 3.14 28.65 2.85
C HIS A 459 3.69 27.58 1.91
N ILE A 460 2.95 27.23 0.87
CA ILE A 460 3.35 26.29 -0.19
C ILE A 460 4.74 26.68 -0.73
N ARG A 461 5.06 27.97 -0.79
CA ARG A 461 6.38 28.48 -1.21
C ARG A 461 7.55 27.95 -0.39
N GLU A 462 7.33 27.55 0.88
CA GLU A 462 8.40 27.07 1.76
C GLU A 462 8.98 25.72 1.30
N PHE A 463 8.20 24.90 0.60
CA PHE A 463 8.66 23.61 0.07
C PHE A 463 8.55 23.50 -1.45
N LEU A 464 7.69 24.27 -2.13
CA LEU A 464 7.48 24.19 -3.58
C LEU A 464 8.78 24.50 -4.35
N GLY A 465 9.51 25.54 -3.93
CA GLY A 465 10.75 25.92 -4.60
C GLY A 465 11.81 24.81 -4.57
N GLN A 466 11.87 24.06 -3.47
CA GLN A 466 12.74 22.89 -3.38
C GLN A 466 12.25 21.75 -4.27
N HIS A 467 10.94 21.44 -4.24
CA HIS A 467 10.37 20.38 -5.08
C HIS A 467 10.57 20.66 -6.56
N LEU A 468 10.44 21.91 -7.01
CA LEU A 468 10.74 22.31 -8.39
C LEU A 468 12.21 22.04 -8.76
N LYS A 469 13.16 22.35 -7.85
CA LYS A 469 14.57 22.01 -8.07
C LYS A 469 14.78 20.50 -8.17
N LEU A 470 14.14 19.72 -7.30
CA LEU A 470 14.22 18.26 -7.34
C LEU A 470 13.59 17.68 -8.62
N ILE A 471 12.44 18.21 -9.07
CA ILE A 471 11.81 17.81 -10.33
C ILE A 471 12.75 18.11 -11.50
N LEU A 472 13.33 19.31 -11.57
CA LEU A 472 14.25 19.68 -12.64
C LEU A 472 15.51 18.81 -12.63
N ALA A 473 16.11 18.58 -11.46
CA ALA A 473 17.26 17.71 -11.32
C ALA A 473 16.95 16.26 -11.76
N SER A 474 15.79 15.74 -11.36
CA SER A 474 15.35 14.39 -11.74
C SER A 474 15.07 14.28 -13.24
N PHE A 475 14.40 15.28 -13.81
CA PHE A 475 14.11 15.31 -15.24
C PHE A 475 15.40 15.36 -16.08
N ILE A 476 16.31 16.27 -15.77
CA ILE A 476 17.59 16.38 -16.50
C ILE A 476 18.40 15.09 -16.38
N ALA A 477 18.39 14.42 -15.23
CA ALA A 477 19.12 13.17 -15.02
C ALA A 477 18.50 11.98 -15.77
N MET A 478 17.17 11.89 -15.84
CA MET A 478 16.47 10.70 -16.31
C MET A 478 15.94 10.81 -17.74
N PHE A 479 15.69 12.02 -18.25
CA PHE A 479 15.17 12.21 -19.60
C PHE A 479 16.13 11.71 -20.69
N PRO A 480 17.45 11.90 -20.62
CA PRO A 480 18.36 11.25 -21.57
C PRO A 480 18.29 9.72 -21.55
N LEU A 481 18.14 9.13 -20.35
CA LEU A 481 17.98 7.68 -20.21
C LEU A 481 16.66 7.19 -20.83
N PHE A 482 15.58 7.95 -20.66
CA PHE A 482 14.32 7.69 -21.34
C PHE A 482 14.49 7.72 -22.86
N LEU A 483 15.17 8.72 -23.42
CA LEU A 483 15.43 8.78 -24.85
C LEU A 483 16.26 7.58 -25.33
N ILE A 484 17.29 7.20 -24.58
CA ILE A 484 18.07 5.99 -24.88
C ILE A 484 17.15 4.75 -24.89
N ALA A 485 16.31 4.56 -23.86
CA ALA A 485 15.38 3.44 -23.78
C ALA A 485 14.39 3.40 -24.96
N GLN A 486 13.95 4.56 -25.46
CA GLN A 486 13.00 4.65 -26.58
C GLN A 486 13.65 4.40 -27.94
N PHE A 487 14.87 4.91 -28.17
CA PHE A 487 15.53 4.88 -29.46
C PHE A 487 16.57 3.76 -29.59
N TRP A 488 16.94 3.11 -28.48
CA TRP A 488 17.87 1.99 -28.50
C TRP A 488 17.15 0.71 -28.97
N GLN A 489 17.27 0.38 -30.25
CA GLN A 489 16.66 -0.81 -30.82
C GLN A 489 17.33 -2.15 -30.40
N GLY A 490 18.40 -2.10 -29.63
CA GLY A 490 19.18 -3.28 -29.23
C GLY A 490 18.54 -4.13 -28.12
N ILE A 491 17.60 -3.59 -27.34
CA ILE A 491 16.94 -4.30 -26.24
C ILE A 491 15.44 -4.27 -26.45
N ASN A 492 14.88 -5.45 -26.71
CA ASN A 492 13.48 -5.66 -27.05
C ASN A 492 12.96 -6.94 -26.40
N GLU A 493 11.77 -7.39 -26.78
CA GLU A 493 11.14 -8.61 -26.28
C GLU A 493 12.05 -9.85 -26.39
N THR A 494 12.85 -9.95 -27.45
CA THR A 494 13.76 -11.10 -27.70
C THR A 494 15.05 -11.04 -26.90
N SER A 495 15.35 -9.91 -26.25
CA SER A 495 16.59 -9.75 -25.49
C SER A 495 16.59 -10.65 -24.24
N PRO A 496 17.72 -11.31 -23.94
CA PRO A 496 17.86 -12.10 -22.72
C PRO A 496 17.51 -11.29 -21.48
N LEU A 497 16.81 -11.91 -20.53
CA LEU A 497 16.40 -11.27 -19.28
C LEU A 497 17.54 -10.57 -18.56
N ILE A 498 18.70 -11.22 -18.51
CA ILE A 498 19.88 -10.66 -17.84
C ILE A 498 20.28 -9.29 -18.42
N ILE A 499 20.14 -9.11 -19.72
CA ILE A 499 20.45 -7.86 -20.41
C ILE A 499 19.44 -6.80 -20.03
N ARG A 500 18.14 -7.11 -20.00
CA ARG A 500 17.08 -6.19 -19.57
C ARG A 500 17.25 -5.77 -18.10
N VAL A 501 17.61 -6.71 -17.23
CA VAL A 501 17.89 -6.41 -15.81
C VAL A 501 19.13 -5.53 -15.68
N LEU A 502 20.20 -5.82 -16.41
CA LEU A 502 21.42 -4.99 -16.37
C LEU A 502 21.14 -3.57 -16.87
N GLU A 503 20.37 -3.42 -17.94
CA GLU A 503 19.97 -2.10 -18.45
C GLU A 503 19.18 -1.32 -17.40
N LEU A 504 18.15 -1.96 -16.80
CA LEU A 504 17.35 -1.33 -15.75
C LEU A 504 18.22 -0.88 -14.57
N VAL A 505 19.13 -1.75 -14.11
CA VAL A 505 20.06 -1.42 -13.01
C VAL A 505 20.98 -0.26 -13.40
N VAL A 506 21.55 -0.27 -14.60
CA VAL A 506 22.40 0.81 -15.11
C VAL A 506 21.62 2.13 -15.15
N PHE A 507 20.40 2.12 -15.67
CA PHE A 507 19.57 3.32 -15.75
C PHE A 507 19.17 3.86 -14.38
N ILE A 508 18.81 2.98 -13.44
CA ILE A 508 18.53 3.39 -12.06
C ILE A 508 19.77 4.01 -11.41
N VAL A 509 20.94 3.38 -11.56
CA VAL A 509 22.18 3.87 -10.97
C VAL A 509 22.61 5.19 -11.59
N LEU A 510 22.65 5.29 -12.92
CA LEU A 510 23.03 6.53 -13.62
C LEU A 510 22.05 7.67 -13.34
N GLY A 511 20.74 7.38 -13.36
CA GLY A 511 19.69 8.33 -13.01
C GLY A 511 19.82 8.84 -11.57
N ALA A 512 20.08 7.94 -10.62
CA ALA A 512 20.31 8.31 -9.22
C ALA A 512 21.57 9.17 -9.06
N ILE A 513 22.69 8.77 -9.63
CA ILE A 513 23.95 9.55 -9.57
C ILE A 513 23.74 10.94 -10.19
N GLY A 514 23.19 10.99 -11.40
CA GLY A 514 22.89 12.26 -12.09
C GLY A 514 21.99 13.17 -11.26
N TYR A 515 20.92 12.61 -10.71
CA TYR A 515 20.01 13.32 -9.82
C TYR A 515 20.72 13.89 -8.59
N PHE A 516 21.47 13.07 -7.84
CA PHE A 516 22.14 13.52 -6.63
C PHE A 516 23.17 14.61 -6.92
N VAL A 517 23.95 14.48 -8.01
CA VAL A 517 24.93 15.50 -8.44
C VAL A 517 24.22 16.81 -8.79
N LEU A 518 23.15 16.76 -9.57
CA LEU A 518 22.40 17.95 -9.98
C LEU A 518 21.71 18.62 -8.79
N ALA A 519 21.04 17.85 -7.93
CA ALA A 519 20.37 18.37 -6.75
C ALA A 519 21.35 19.02 -5.77
N GLN A 520 22.57 18.48 -5.64
CA GLN A 520 23.64 19.09 -4.86
C GLN A 520 24.13 20.41 -5.48
N ARG A 521 24.33 20.47 -6.80
CA ARG A 521 24.69 21.70 -7.51
C ARG A 521 23.60 22.77 -7.39
N MET A 522 22.34 22.38 -7.34
CA MET A 522 21.19 23.27 -7.13
C MET A 522 21.02 23.70 -5.67
N LYS A 523 21.97 23.32 -4.80
CA LYS A 523 22.03 23.67 -3.36
C LYS A 523 20.76 23.25 -2.61
N VAL A 524 20.27 22.01 -2.83
CA VAL A 524 19.18 21.43 -2.05
C VAL A 524 19.77 20.97 -0.70
N ALA A 525 19.40 21.67 0.37
CA ALA A 525 19.99 21.48 1.71
C ALA A 525 19.79 20.05 2.27
N GLU A 526 18.64 19.44 2.01
CA GLU A 526 18.27 18.12 2.52
C GLU A 526 19.09 16.99 1.92
N ILE A 527 19.67 17.17 0.74
CA ILE A 527 20.65 16.23 0.14
C ILE A 527 21.88 16.07 1.03
N GLY A 528 22.38 17.19 1.61
CA GLY A 528 23.51 17.15 2.53
C GLY A 528 23.23 16.31 3.77
N VAL A 529 22.03 16.43 4.32
CA VAL A 529 21.58 15.63 5.48
C VAL A 529 21.55 14.15 5.13
N LEU A 530 20.98 13.79 3.97
CA LEU A 530 20.90 12.39 3.53
C LEU A 530 22.30 11.77 3.31
N MET A 531 23.24 12.53 2.76
CA MET A 531 24.63 12.07 2.53
C MET A 531 25.38 11.77 3.84
N GLU A 532 25.06 12.43 4.94
CA GLU A 532 25.67 12.16 6.24
C GLU A 532 25.27 10.78 6.80
N TYR A 533 24.09 10.28 6.41
CA TYR A 533 23.57 8.96 6.84
C TYR A 533 24.01 7.79 5.94
N LEU A 534 24.52 8.05 4.72
CA LEU A 534 24.96 7.01 3.80
C LEU A 534 26.47 6.75 3.94
N PRO A 535 26.91 5.55 4.42
CA PRO A 535 28.31 5.29 4.79
C PRO A 535 29.33 5.49 3.66
N GLY A 536 28.93 5.32 2.39
CA GLY A 536 29.81 5.46 1.21
C GLY A 536 29.99 6.90 0.69
N LEU A 537 29.13 7.86 1.13
CA LEU A 537 29.09 9.22 0.58
C LEU A 537 29.62 10.30 1.53
N LYS A 538 30.05 9.90 2.74
CA LYS A 538 30.62 10.83 3.76
C LYS A 538 31.81 11.66 3.26
N GLY A 539 32.59 11.16 2.30
CA GLY A 539 33.72 11.88 1.70
C GLY A 539 33.31 13.07 0.83
N LEU A 540 32.16 12.97 0.15
CA LEU A 540 31.64 14.03 -0.72
C LEU A 540 31.01 15.18 0.08
N SER A 541 30.39 14.89 1.24
CA SER A 541 29.83 15.93 2.11
C SER A 541 30.88 16.82 2.76
N ARG A 542 32.07 16.29 3.07
CA ARG A 542 33.19 17.06 3.64
C ARG A 542 33.82 18.03 2.63
N LYS A 543 33.87 17.70 1.32
CA LYS A 543 34.31 18.62 0.28
C LYS A 543 33.37 19.83 0.12
N ALA A 544 32.05 19.58 0.15
CA ALA A 544 31.05 20.64 0.03
C ALA A 544 31.01 21.62 1.23
N LYS A 545 31.48 21.20 2.43
CA LYS A 545 31.64 22.10 3.59
C LYS A 545 32.95 22.93 3.56
N LYS A 546 33.96 22.53 2.79
CA LYS A 546 35.21 23.30 2.62
C LYS A 546 35.12 24.40 1.56
N ASP A 547 34.15 24.30 0.65
CA ASP A 547 33.92 25.27 -0.44
C ASP A 547 32.82 26.31 -0.09
N LYS A 548 32.41 26.38 1.19
CA LYS A 548 31.60 27.45 1.80
C LYS A 548 32.45 28.25 2.78
#